data_8952c4467b15008dfedcbdc2f37068a2
#
_entry.id   8952c4467b15008dfedcbdc2f37068a2
#
_cell.length_a   1.000
_cell.length_b   1.000
_cell.length_c   1.000
_cell.angle_alpha   90.00
_cell.angle_beta   90.00
_cell.angle_gamma   90.00
#
_symmetry.space_group_name_H-M   'P 1'
#
loop_
_entity.id
_entity.type
_entity.pdbx_description
1 polymer ?
#
loop_
_entity_poly.entity_id
_entity_poly.type
_entity_poly.pdbx_seq_one_letter_code
_entity_poly.pdbx_strand_id
1 'polypeptide(L)'
;MPAGTTTYRTHGAKFAPWWFGTSLGGRFDLPGPDGTCYTAESELITLLETWCGIALIPSPEIAQRVISAVVVTRELHLADATSNAAIQFGMTSEISTTTDYALTQQWAQALRAAGFDGIRYWARHEMTHVHACYALFAPSGDQTSTVASPSDFTVLGTDALPDRTDLWDALHETAGIEVLDIPGSI
;
A
#
# COMPACT_ATOMS: atom_id res chain seq x y z
N MET A 1 7.70 8.95 9.53
CA MET A 1 8.32 7.63 9.26
C MET A 1 9.81 7.85 9.23
N PRO A 2 10.59 7.24 10.14
CA PRO A 2 12.05 7.42 10.18
C PRO A 2 12.74 6.89 8.92
N ALA A 3 13.91 7.45 8.61
CA ALA A 3 14.80 6.87 7.61
C ALA A 3 15.20 5.44 8.00
N GLY A 4 15.32 4.55 7.03
CA GLY A 4 15.61 3.12 7.24
C GLY A 4 14.37 2.28 7.59
N THR A 5 13.17 2.87 7.68
CA THR A 5 11.94 2.10 7.89
C THR A 5 11.67 1.20 6.68
N THR A 6 11.61 -0.12 6.93
CA THR A 6 11.19 -1.10 5.93
C THR A 6 9.69 -1.27 5.96
N THR A 7 9.07 -1.27 4.79
CA THR A 7 7.67 -1.57 4.57
C THR A 7 7.52 -2.54 3.41
N TYR A 8 6.30 -3.03 3.19
CA TYR A 8 6.02 -4.04 2.16
C TYR A 8 4.96 -3.55 1.20
N ARG A 9 5.02 -4.03 -0.03
CA ARG A 9 4.05 -3.71 -1.06
C ARG A 9 3.76 -4.88 -1.96
N THR A 10 2.49 -5.26 -2.08
CA THR A 10 1.98 -6.14 -3.14
C THR A 10 1.59 -5.30 -4.34
N HIS A 11 2.13 -5.62 -5.52
CA HIS A 11 1.85 -4.86 -6.75
C HIS A 11 1.89 -5.74 -8.00
N GLY A 12 1.35 -5.24 -9.11
CA GLY A 12 1.47 -5.94 -10.40
C GLY A 12 2.94 -5.99 -10.86
N ALA A 13 3.39 -7.14 -11.34
CA ALA A 13 4.79 -7.37 -11.74
C ALA A 13 5.30 -6.42 -12.85
N LYS A 14 4.37 -5.81 -13.59
CA LYS A 14 4.70 -4.81 -14.64
C LYS A 14 5.03 -3.41 -14.10
N PHE A 15 4.75 -3.13 -12.83
CA PHE A 15 5.05 -1.85 -12.21
C PHE A 15 6.29 -1.95 -11.35
N ALA A 16 7.04 -0.86 -11.27
CA ALA A 16 8.15 -0.74 -10.33
C ALA A 16 7.63 -0.76 -8.86
N PRO A 17 8.45 -1.23 -7.90
CA PRO A 17 8.08 -1.25 -6.48
C PRO A 17 7.67 0.11 -5.93
N TRP A 18 8.31 1.19 -6.38
CA TRP A 18 8.01 2.57 -6.00
C TRP A 18 7.25 3.35 -7.09
N TRP A 19 6.26 2.69 -7.70
CA TRP A 19 5.36 3.35 -8.65
C TRP A 19 4.31 4.18 -7.92
N PHE A 20 4.30 5.50 -8.14
CA PHE A 20 3.31 6.43 -7.62
C PHE A 20 2.20 6.64 -8.65
N GLY A 21 1.03 6.04 -8.39
CA GLY A 21 -0.11 6.04 -9.30
C GLY A 21 -1.00 7.28 -9.15
N THR A 22 -1.72 7.61 -10.24
CA THR A 22 -2.68 8.71 -10.31
C THR A 22 -4.05 8.24 -10.80
N SER A 23 -4.39 6.97 -10.56
CA SER A 23 -5.58 6.34 -11.12
C SER A 23 -6.90 6.85 -10.52
N LEU A 24 -6.83 7.45 -9.34
CA LEU A 24 -7.96 7.83 -8.48
C LEU A 24 -8.85 6.63 -8.08
N GLY A 25 -8.34 5.42 -8.25
CA GLY A 25 -9.00 4.18 -7.82
C GLY A 25 -8.73 3.84 -6.35
N GLY A 26 -7.70 4.43 -5.75
CA GLY A 26 -7.33 4.22 -4.35
C GLY A 26 -7.87 5.30 -3.42
N ARG A 27 -7.98 4.94 -2.14
CA ARG A 27 -8.55 5.78 -1.08
C ARG A 27 -7.88 7.16 -0.97
N PHE A 28 -6.57 7.23 -1.05
CA PHE A 28 -5.76 8.43 -0.89
C PHE A 28 -5.01 8.80 -2.17
N ASP A 29 -5.54 8.42 -3.33
CA ASP A 29 -4.89 8.74 -4.59
C ASP A 29 -4.86 10.25 -4.83
N LEU A 30 -3.68 10.72 -5.26
CA LEU A 30 -3.49 12.08 -5.72
C LEU A 30 -3.69 12.15 -7.24
N PRO A 31 -4.30 13.23 -7.75
CA PRO A 31 -4.23 13.55 -9.17
C PRO A 31 -2.80 13.97 -9.54
N GLY A 32 -2.44 13.84 -10.83
CA GLY A 32 -1.16 14.40 -11.29
C GLY A 32 -1.01 15.90 -10.98
N PRO A 33 0.22 16.40 -10.84
CA PRO A 33 1.49 15.75 -11.17
C PRO A 33 2.06 14.81 -10.09
N ASP A 34 1.56 14.87 -8.86
CA ASP A 34 1.91 13.92 -7.81
C ASP A 34 1.09 12.63 -7.92
N GLY A 35 1.56 11.56 -7.30
CA GLY A 35 0.87 10.28 -7.22
C GLY A 35 0.97 9.67 -5.83
N THR A 36 0.34 8.52 -5.65
CA THR A 36 0.31 7.80 -4.38
C THR A 36 0.86 6.39 -4.54
N CYS A 37 1.72 6.00 -3.61
CA CYS A 37 2.23 4.64 -3.46
C CYS A 37 1.78 4.08 -2.11
N TYR A 38 1.13 2.90 -2.14
CA TYR A 38 0.64 2.24 -0.94
C TYR A 38 1.62 1.18 -0.46
N THR A 39 1.96 1.20 0.82
CA THR A 39 2.78 0.19 1.51
C THR A 39 2.17 -0.15 2.87
N ALA A 40 2.65 -1.20 3.54
CA ALA A 40 2.20 -1.57 4.88
C ALA A 40 3.37 -2.05 5.76
N GLU A 41 3.15 -2.08 7.08
CA GLU A 41 4.12 -2.57 8.07
C GLU A 41 4.30 -4.10 8.00
N SER A 42 3.38 -4.83 7.38
CA SER A 42 3.39 -6.29 7.29
C SER A 42 3.09 -6.74 5.85
N GLU A 43 3.76 -7.81 5.42
CA GLU A 43 3.51 -8.46 4.13
C GLU A 43 2.05 -8.93 4.03
N LEU A 44 1.54 -9.58 5.08
CA LEU A 44 0.16 -10.09 5.11
C LEU A 44 -0.88 -8.98 4.92
N ILE A 45 -0.65 -7.81 5.55
CA ILE A 45 -1.55 -6.66 5.42
C ILE A 45 -1.62 -6.16 3.97
N THR A 46 -0.49 -6.20 3.23
CA THR A 46 -0.52 -5.79 1.81
C THR A 46 -1.40 -6.73 0.97
N LEU A 47 -1.47 -8.01 1.32
CA LEU A 47 -2.33 -8.98 0.65
C LEU A 47 -3.80 -8.73 1.01
N LEU A 48 -4.12 -8.56 2.30
CA LEU A 48 -5.47 -8.24 2.77
C LEU A 48 -6.04 -6.98 2.09
N GLU A 49 -5.23 -5.92 1.95
CA GLU A 49 -5.64 -4.68 1.28
C GLU A 49 -5.73 -4.83 -0.24
N THR A 50 -4.93 -5.72 -0.85
CA THR A 50 -4.97 -5.96 -2.29
C THR A 50 -6.21 -6.72 -2.73
N TRP A 51 -6.64 -7.73 -1.95
CA TRP A 51 -7.78 -8.59 -2.25
C TRP A 51 -8.92 -8.45 -1.26
N CYS A 52 -9.08 -7.30 -0.70
CA CYS A 52 -10.06 -6.99 0.32
C CYS A 52 -11.47 -7.52 -0.02
N GLY A 53 -12.01 -8.35 0.85
CA GLY A 53 -13.36 -8.90 0.74
C GLY A 53 -13.53 -10.03 -0.29
N ILE A 54 -12.47 -10.53 -0.91
CA ILE A 54 -12.50 -11.68 -1.83
C ILE A 54 -12.06 -12.93 -1.06
N ALA A 55 -12.96 -13.91 -0.96
CA ALA A 55 -12.69 -15.19 -0.27
C ALA A 55 -11.91 -16.19 -1.14
N LEU A 56 -12.00 -16.08 -2.47
CA LEU A 56 -11.34 -16.97 -3.43
C LEU A 56 -10.56 -16.14 -4.44
N ILE A 57 -9.23 -16.32 -4.48
CA ILE A 57 -8.34 -15.58 -5.39
C ILE A 57 -7.92 -16.50 -6.54
N PRO A 58 -8.22 -16.16 -7.81
CA PRO A 58 -7.80 -16.94 -8.95
C PRO A 58 -6.26 -17.00 -9.08
N SER A 59 -5.69 -18.19 -9.26
CA SER A 59 -4.23 -18.37 -9.43
C SER A 59 -3.62 -17.52 -10.55
N PRO A 60 -4.29 -17.24 -11.70
CA PRO A 60 -3.75 -16.33 -12.72
C PRO A 60 -3.60 -14.87 -12.26
N GLU A 61 -4.40 -14.39 -11.28
CA GLU A 61 -4.21 -13.06 -10.71
C GLU A 61 -2.97 -12.99 -9.83
N ILE A 62 -2.72 -14.07 -9.07
CA ILE A 62 -1.53 -14.19 -8.23
C ILE A 62 -0.27 -14.20 -9.09
N ALA A 63 -0.30 -14.96 -10.21
CA ALA A 63 0.83 -15.08 -11.14
C ALA A 63 1.30 -13.75 -11.76
N GLN A 64 0.44 -12.71 -11.76
CA GLN A 64 0.77 -11.38 -12.27
C GLN A 64 1.27 -10.41 -11.19
N ARG A 65 1.47 -10.87 -9.96
CA ARG A 65 1.82 -10.03 -8.83
C ARG A 65 3.12 -10.45 -8.16
N VAL A 66 3.73 -9.47 -7.57
CA VAL A 66 4.94 -9.60 -6.76
C VAL A 66 4.75 -8.90 -5.41
N ILE A 67 5.54 -9.28 -4.44
CA ILE A 67 5.68 -8.56 -3.18
C ILE A 67 7.09 -8.00 -3.06
N SER A 68 7.20 -6.74 -2.69
CA SER A 68 8.48 -6.06 -2.53
C SER A 68 8.66 -5.59 -1.10
N ALA A 69 9.84 -5.87 -0.53
CA ALA A 69 10.34 -5.20 0.66
C ALA A 69 11.03 -3.91 0.22
N VAL A 70 10.54 -2.78 0.73
CA VAL A 70 10.94 -1.44 0.31
C VAL A 70 11.36 -0.60 1.51
N VAL A 71 12.28 0.35 1.31
CA VAL A 71 12.81 1.20 2.38
C VAL A 71 12.93 2.64 1.90
N VAL A 72 12.62 3.58 2.81
CA VAL A 72 12.87 5.01 2.59
C VAL A 72 14.20 5.40 3.23
N THR A 73 15.03 6.17 2.54
CA THR A 73 16.39 6.55 2.99
C THR A 73 16.42 7.90 3.70
N ARG A 74 15.34 8.68 3.63
CA ARG A 74 15.15 9.90 4.43
C ARG A 74 13.97 9.75 5.40
N GLU A 75 13.88 10.61 6.38
CA GLU A 75 12.67 10.75 7.19
C GLU A 75 11.53 11.31 6.35
N LEU A 76 10.33 10.68 6.46
CA LEU A 76 9.09 11.15 5.84
C LEU A 76 8.16 11.74 6.91
N HIS A 77 7.65 12.93 6.64
CA HIS A 77 6.68 13.61 7.50
C HIS A 77 5.27 13.15 7.13
N LEU A 78 4.69 12.24 7.91
CA LEU A 78 3.38 11.66 7.66
C LEU A 78 2.30 12.25 8.57
N ALA A 79 1.10 12.45 8.02
CA ALA A 79 -0.09 12.66 8.81
C ALA A 79 -0.49 11.31 9.46
N ASP A 80 -0.56 11.26 10.79
CA ASP A 80 -0.89 10.03 11.51
C ASP A 80 -2.40 9.97 11.81
N ALA A 81 -3.15 9.33 10.90
CA ALA A 81 -4.58 9.08 11.08
C ALA A 81 -4.89 7.91 12.04
N THR A 82 -3.87 7.24 12.59
CA THR A 82 -4.04 6.21 13.62
C THR A 82 -3.99 6.79 15.04
N SER A 83 -3.58 8.04 15.17
CA SER A 83 -3.47 8.75 16.45
C SER A 83 -4.76 9.48 16.83
N ASN A 84 -5.10 9.47 18.11
CA ASN A 84 -6.19 10.30 18.64
C ASN A 84 -5.98 11.81 18.41
N ALA A 85 -4.76 12.25 18.16
CA ALA A 85 -4.48 13.64 17.79
C ALA A 85 -5.14 14.05 16.47
N ALA A 86 -5.42 13.11 15.58
CA ALA A 86 -6.11 13.36 14.31
C ALA A 86 -7.53 13.94 14.50
N ILE A 87 -8.18 13.65 15.64
CA ILE A 87 -9.52 14.18 16.00
C ILE A 87 -9.51 15.72 16.05
N GLN A 88 -8.40 16.34 16.46
CA GLN A 88 -8.27 17.80 16.52
C GLN A 88 -8.38 18.47 15.15
N PHE A 89 -8.14 17.70 14.09
CA PHE A 89 -8.26 18.13 12.68
C PHE A 89 -9.57 17.68 12.03
N GLY A 90 -10.48 17.06 12.80
CA GLY A 90 -11.76 16.56 12.30
C GLY A 90 -11.68 15.17 11.63
N MET A 91 -10.53 14.49 11.72
CA MET A 91 -10.42 13.10 11.26
C MET A 91 -11.08 12.16 12.25
N THR A 92 -11.82 11.19 11.76
CA THR A 92 -12.38 10.08 12.52
C THR A 92 -11.88 8.75 11.96
N SER A 93 -12.19 7.63 12.60
CA SER A 93 -11.86 6.29 12.10
C SER A 93 -12.46 5.99 10.71
N GLU A 94 -13.48 6.73 10.31
CA GLU A 94 -14.07 6.63 8.98
C GLU A 94 -13.07 6.88 7.85
N ILE A 95 -12.01 7.66 8.08
CA ILE A 95 -10.97 7.90 7.07
C ILE A 95 -10.33 6.60 6.57
N SER A 96 -10.27 5.57 7.42
CA SER A 96 -9.75 4.25 7.09
C SER A 96 -10.82 3.31 6.52
N THR A 97 -12.11 3.55 6.75
CA THR A 97 -13.20 2.60 6.45
C THR A 97 -14.20 3.07 5.41
N THR A 98 -14.36 4.39 5.21
CA THR A 98 -15.31 4.92 4.22
C THR A 98 -15.04 4.41 2.80
N THR A 99 -16.10 4.27 2.02
CA THR A 99 -16.03 4.00 0.57
C THR A 99 -16.12 5.28 -0.27
N ASP A 100 -16.32 6.42 0.38
CA ASP A 100 -16.27 7.73 -0.29
C ASP A 100 -14.81 8.13 -0.53
N TYR A 101 -14.26 7.62 -1.64
CA TYR A 101 -12.87 7.92 -2.01
C TYR A 101 -12.70 9.37 -2.47
N ALA A 102 -13.75 10.03 -2.95
CA ALA A 102 -13.66 11.45 -3.29
C ALA A 102 -13.32 12.30 -2.06
N LEU A 103 -13.94 11.99 -0.91
CA LEU A 103 -13.65 12.67 0.35
C LEU A 103 -12.22 12.40 0.84
N THR A 104 -11.79 11.14 0.84
CA THR A 104 -10.44 10.79 1.34
C THR A 104 -9.32 11.28 0.42
N GLN A 105 -9.58 11.39 -0.88
CA GLN A 105 -8.67 12.01 -1.84
C GLN A 105 -8.55 13.54 -1.65
N GLN A 106 -9.62 14.21 -1.23
CA GLN A 106 -9.54 15.63 -0.83
C GLN A 106 -8.65 15.81 0.41
N TRP A 107 -8.76 14.90 1.39
CA TRP A 107 -7.83 14.87 2.53
C TRP A 107 -6.39 14.67 2.08
N ALA A 108 -6.13 13.71 1.18
CA ALA A 108 -4.79 13.47 0.65
C ALA A 108 -4.20 14.71 -0.04
N GLN A 109 -5.00 15.38 -0.88
CA GLN A 109 -4.60 16.62 -1.56
C GLN A 109 -4.29 17.74 -0.57
N ALA A 110 -5.16 17.94 0.45
CA ALA A 110 -4.95 18.97 1.47
C ALA A 110 -3.67 18.71 2.29
N LEU A 111 -3.42 17.45 2.69
CA LEU A 111 -2.21 17.06 3.41
C LEU A 111 -0.96 17.21 2.54
N ARG A 112 -1.02 16.82 1.27
CA ARG A 112 0.09 17.03 0.33
C ARG A 112 0.39 18.52 0.16
N ALA A 113 -0.62 19.36 0.00
CA ALA A 113 -0.47 20.81 -0.09
C ALA A 113 0.10 21.44 1.20
N ALA A 114 -0.19 20.83 2.36
CA ALA A 114 0.39 21.24 3.65
C ALA A 114 1.82 20.72 3.88
N GLY A 115 2.42 20.01 2.91
CA GLY A 115 3.80 19.56 2.94
C GLY A 115 4.01 18.18 3.58
N PHE A 116 2.95 17.40 3.80
CA PHE A 116 3.11 16.01 4.22
C PHE A 116 3.59 15.13 3.06
N ASP A 117 4.45 14.13 3.39
CA ASP A 117 4.93 13.11 2.47
C ASP A 117 3.96 11.91 2.36
N GLY A 118 2.88 11.89 3.12
CA GLY A 118 1.90 10.81 3.10
C GLY A 118 1.02 10.75 4.33
N ILE A 119 0.25 9.67 4.42
CA ILE A 119 -0.68 9.37 5.50
C ILE A 119 -0.36 7.99 6.07
N ARG A 120 -0.31 7.86 7.40
CA ARG A 120 -0.33 6.60 8.12
C ARG A 120 -1.78 6.33 8.56
N TYR A 121 -2.32 5.17 8.23
CA TYR A 121 -3.72 4.83 8.50
C TYR A 121 -3.90 3.34 8.82
N TRP A 122 -5.03 2.96 9.42
CA TRP A 122 -5.34 1.56 9.66
C TRP A 122 -5.84 0.85 8.40
N ALA A 123 -5.35 -0.37 8.17
CA ALA A 123 -5.86 -1.22 7.12
C ALA A 123 -7.37 -1.47 7.33
N ARG A 124 -8.15 -1.35 6.25
CA ARG A 124 -9.61 -1.53 6.35
C ARG A 124 -10.00 -2.97 6.67
N HIS A 125 -9.22 -3.93 6.19
CA HIS A 125 -9.53 -5.37 6.28
C HIS A 125 -8.72 -6.08 7.37
N GLU A 126 -8.02 -5.32 8.22
CA GLU A 126 -7.31 -5.81 9.39
C GLU A 126 -8.01 -5.25 10.64
N MET A 127 -8.72 -6.13 11.37
CA MET A 127 -9.61 -5.74 12.46
C MET A 127 -8.90 -5.52 13.79
N THR A 128 -7.64 -5.96 13.92
CA THR A 128 -6.89 -5.88 15.19
C THR A 128 -6.17 -4.54 15.36
N HIS A 129 -5.99 -3.79 14.28
CA HIS A 129 -5.28 -2.51 14.25
C HIS A 129 -3.87 -2.61 14.87
N VAL A 130 -3.15 -3.70 14.55
CA VAL A 130 -1.77 -3.92 15.00
C VAL A 130 -0.76 -3.35 14.01
N HIS A 131 -1.06 -3.44 12.71
CA HIS A 131 -0.17 -2.98 11.65
C HIS A 131 -0.82 -1.87 10.83
N ALA A 132 -0.07 -0.79 10.62
CA ALA A 132 -0.54 0.32 9.82
C ALA A 132 -0.20 0.15 8.33
N CYS A 133 -0.99 0.85 7.52
CA CYS A 133 -0.73 1.11 6.12
C CYS A 133 -0.24 2.54 5.93
N TYR A 134 0.43 2.76 4.81
CA TYR A 134 0.93 4.05 4.39
C TYR A 134 0.48 4.37 2.97
N ALA A 135 -0.04 5.56 2.78
CA ALA A 135 -0.24 6.17 1.48
C ALA A 135 0.82 7.27 1.31
N LEU A 136 1.90 6.97 0.60
CA LEU A 136 3.04 7.88 0.43
C LEU A 136 2.85 8.72 -0.83
N PHE A 137 3.28 9.97 -0.79
CA PHE A 137 3.11 10.97 -1.84
C PHE A 137 4.46 11.38 -2.44
N ALA A 138 4.58 11.30 -3.76
CA ALA A 138 5.74 11.77 -4.52
C ALA A 138 5.30 12.13 -5.96
N PRO A 139 6.19 12.69 -6.80
CA PRO A 139 5.90 12.85 -8.21
C PRO A 139 5.43 11.54 -8.84
N SER A 140 4.44 11.60 -9.73
CA SER A 140 3.85 10.40 -10.34
C SER A 140 4.86 9.62 -11.19
N GLY A 141 4.65 8.31 -11.28
CA GLY A 141 5.51 7.39 -12.01
C GLY A 141 6.47 6.60 -11.13
N ASP A 142 7.50 6.06 -11.72
CA ASP A 142 8.53 5.28 -11.02
C ASP A 142 9.53 6.20 -10.31
N GLN A 143 9.59 6.04 -8.99
CA GLN A 143 10.52 6.77 -8.12
C GLN A 143 11.58 5.82 -7.51
N THR A 144 11.67 4.58 -8.01
CA THR A 144 12.64 3.60 -7.50
C THR A 144 14.07 4.10 -7.69
N SER A 145 14.86 4.11 -6.61
CA SER A 145 16.25 4.55 -6.64
C SER A 145 17.09 3.62 -7.51
N THR A 146 17.86 4.22 -8.41
CA THR A 146 18.84 3.54 -9.25
C THR A 146 20.17 4.27 -9.23
N VAL A 147 21.24 3.64 -9.73
CA VAL A 147 22.54 4.31 -9.87
C VAL A 147 22.47 5.52 -10.80
N ALA A 148 21.64 5.44 -11.86
CA ALA A 148 21.47 6.52 -12.83
C ALA A 148 20.49 7.61 -12.35
N SER A 149 19.56 7.26 -11.46
CA SER A 149 18.56 8.18 -10.90
C SER A 149 18.40 7.90 -9.40
N PRO A 150 19.30 8.42 -8.56
CA PRO A 150 19.21 8.25 -7.11
C PRO A 150 17.95 8.92 -6.56
N SER A 151 17.27 8.25 -5.63
CA SER A 151 16.12 8.78 -4.92
C SER A 151 16.08 8.24 -3.48
N ASP A 152 15.13 8.71 -2.68
CA ASP A 152 14.92 8.24 -1.30
C ASP A 152 14.14 6.92 -1.22
N PHE A 153 13.83 6.28 -2.34
CA PHE A 153 12.96 5.13 -2.44
C PHE A 153 13.72 3.89 -2.95
N THR A 154 14.22 3.06 -2.02
CA THR A 154 15.08 1.91 -2.30
C THR A 154 14.30 0.61 -2.16
N VAL A 155 14.71 -0.41 -2.93
CA VAL A 155 14.15 -1.78 -2.88
C VAL A 155 15.16 -2.70 -2.23
N LEU A 156 14.72 -3.49 -1.25
CA LEU A 156 15.54 -4.50 -0.58
C LEU A 156 15.44 -5.86 -1.26
N GLY A 157 14.25 -6.20 -1.78
CA GLY A 157 13.98 -7.45 -2.47
C GLY A 157 12.58 -7.46 -3.08
N THR A 158 12.37 -8.35 -4.03
CA THR A 158 11.07 -8.57 -4.68
C THR A 158 10.92 -10.04 -4.96
N ASP A 159 9.83 -10.64 -4.47
CA ASP A 159 9.50 -12.04 -4.65
C ASP A 159 8.25 -12.19 -5.51
N ALA A 160 8.20 -13.21 -6.35
CA ALA A 160 6.99 -13.58 -7.06
C ALA A 160 5.98 -14.16 -6.06
N LEU A 161 4.74 -13.66 -6.07
CA LEU A 161 3.73 -14.12 -5.12
C LEU A 161 3.38 -15.62 -5.24
N PRO A 162 3.41 -16.26 -6.40
CA PRO A 162 3.22 -17.71 -6.49
C PRO A 162 4.22 -18.53 -5.66
N ASP A 163 5.42 -18.00 -5.43
CA ASP A 163 6.50 -18.69 -4.71
C ASP A 163 6.42 -18.50 -3.18
N ARG A 164 5.52 -17.62 -2.70
CA ARG A 164 5.35 -17.27 -1.29
C ARG A 164 4.21 -18.07 -0.65
N THR A 165 4.37 -19.40 -0.60
CA THR A 165 3.36 -20.30 0.02
C THR A 165 3.12 -19.99 1.50
N ASP A 166 4.15 -19.52 2.19
CA ASP A 166 4.08 -19.03 3.58
C ASP A 166 3.02 -17.94 3.78
N LEU A 167 2.92 -17.01 2.83
CA LEU A 167 1.94 -15.93 2.88
C LEU A 167 0.52 -16.42 2.57
N TRP A 168 0.37 -17.40 1.68
CA TRP A 168 -0.94 -17.97 1.36
C TRP A 168 -1.48 -18.79 2.53
N ASP A 169 -0.63 -19.57 3.19
CA ASP A 169 -1.00 -20.31 4.40
C ASP A 169 -1.43 -19.34 5.51
N ALA A 170 -0.67 -18.28 5.75
CA ALA A 170 -1.01 -17.25 6.73
C ALA A 170 -2.31 -16.50 6.39
N LEU A 171 -2.56 -16.24 5.10
CA LEU A 171 -3.78 -15.57 4.64
C LEU A 171 -5.01 -16.45 4.83
N HIS A 172 -4.87 -17.74 4.56
CA HIS A 172 -5.93 -18.73 4.83
C HIS A 172 -6.23 -18.82 6.33
N GLU A 173 -5.20 -18.96 7.18
CA GLU A 173 -5.37 -19.05 8.63
C GLU A 173 -5.99 -17.79 9.25
N THR A 174 -5.58 -16.61 8.76
CA THR A 174 -5.99 -15.32 9.34
C THR A 174 -7.36 -14.86 8.85
N ALA A 175 -7.68 -15.08 7.57
CA ALA A 175 -8.85 -14.49 6.92
C ALA A 175 -9.73 -15.51 6.17
N GLY A 176 -9.37 -16.80 6.15
CA GLY A 176 -10.11 -17.82 5.42
C GLY A 176 -10.08 -17.63 3.89
N ILE A 177 -9.09 -16.91 3.38
CA ILE A 177 -8.93 -16.65 1.94
C ILE A 177 -8.22 -17.85 1.32
N GLU A 178 -8.74 -18.33 0.19
CA GLU A 178 -8.20 -19.48 -0.52
C GLU A 178 -7.76 -19.12 -1.93
N VAL A 179 -6.76 -19.85 -2.42
CA VAL A 179 -6.34 -19.77 -3.82
C VAL A 179 -7.16 -20.74 -4.65
N LEU A 180 -7.84 -20.22 -5.66
CA LEU A 180 -8.57 -21.02 -6.63
C LEU A 180 -7.66 -21.35 -7.82
N ASP A 181 -7.26 -22.61 -7.92
CA ASP A 181 -6.54 -23.09 -9.09
C ASP A 181 -7.47 -23.13 -10.31
N ILE A 182 -7.16 -22.28 -11.27
CA ILE A 182 -7.82 -22.30 -12.57
C ILE A 182 -6.86 -23.01 -13.53
N PRO A 183 -7.22 -24.19 -14.07
CA PRO A 183 -6.40 -24.84 -15.08
C PRO A 183 -6.17 -23.87 -16.25
N GLY A 184 -4.92 -23.74 -16.66
CA GLY A 184 -4.57 -22.88 -17.81
C GLY A 184 -5.41 -23.28 -19.02
N SER A 185 -5.98 -22.29 -19.69
CA SER A 185 -6.64 -22.51 -20.98
C SER A 185 -5.62 -23.13 -21.92
N ILE A 186 -5.94 -24.35 -22.39
CA ILE A 186 -5.15 -25.09 -23.40
C ILE A 186 -5.18 -24.31 -24.73
#